data_0f092c2d56b6307647543beefae71d94
#
_entry.id   0f092c2d56b6307647543beefae71d94
#
_cell.length_a   1.000
_cell.length_b   1.000
_cell.length_c   1.000
_cell.angle_alpha   90.00
_cell.angle_beta   90.00
_cell.angle_gamma   90.00
#
_symmetry.space_group_name_H-M   'P 1'
#
loop_
_entity.id
_entity.type
_entity.pdbx_description
1 polymer ?
#
loop_
_entity_poly.entity_id
_entity_poly.type
_entity_poly.pdbx_seq_one_letter_code
_entity_poly.pdbx_strand_id
1 'polypeptide(L)'
;ATNDAGEPIPDRLINKMNEARNFTKAMGTAQQLFYSNISLSFYSESPEKINLVEMLKDLQKEYSPYPYVDGTYFYNNFGHLNGYSSNYYIYQWSLAIATDLFSRFKDEGLNNVAVAHEYRRKILEVAGSKPADEFIEEFLGRPFSIEAYIELLSNL
;
A
#
# COMPACT_ATOMS: atom_id res chain seq x y z
N ALA A 1 20.70 17.40 1.33
CA ALA A 1 21.11 17.99 0.05
C ALA A 1 21.35 19.49 0.23
N THR A 2 22.35 20.02 -0.47
CA THR A 2 22.69 21.46 -0.46
C THR A 2 22.76 21.94 -1.91
N ASN A 3 22.54 23.25 -2.12
CA ASN A 3 22.80 23.91 -3.39
C ASN A 3 24.31 24.18 -3.58
N ASP A 4 24.70 24.81 -4.69
CA ASP A 4 26.09 25.14 -5.02
C ASP A 4 26.74 26.10 -4.01
N ALA A 5 25.98 26.85 -3.22
CA ALA A 5 26.44 27.72 -2.14
C ALA A 5 26.56 26.98 -0.79
N GLY A 6 26.26 25.68 -0.72
CA GLY A 6 26.29 24.88 0.50
C GLY A 6 25.06 25.05 1.39
N GLU A 7 24.02 25.72 0.93
CA GLU A 7 22.80 25.95 1.71
C GLU A 7 21.84 24.76 1.62
N PRO A 8 21.22 24.34 2.75
CA PRO A 8 20.24 23.24 2.73
C PRO A 8 18.93 23.67 2.04
N ILE A 9 18.12 22.68 1.65
CA ILE A 9 16.79 22.95 1.10
C ILE A 9 15.96 23.70 2.15
N PRO A 10 15.36 24.86 1.82
CA PRO A 10 14.50 25.59 2.75
C PRO A 10 13.29 24.76 3.21
N ASP A 11 12.96 24.77 4.49
CA ASP A 11 11.82 24.04 5.06
C ASP A 11 10.50 24.32 4.34
N ARG A 12 10.30 25.57 3.88
CA ARG A 12 9.13 25.96 3.09
C ARG A 12 8.96 25.09 1.81
N LEU A 13 10.06 24.73 1.17
CA LEU A 13 10.00 23.88 -0.03
C LEU A 13 9.70 22.42 0.35
N ILE A 14 10.28 21.94 1.45
CA ILE A 14 10.00 20.61 1.98
C ILE A 14 8.52 20.46 2.32
N ASN A 15 7.96 21.45 3.03
CA ASN A 15 6.53 21.47 3.38
C ASN A 15 5.63 21.46 2.13
N LYS A 16 5.92 22.31 1.14
CA LYS A 16 5.18 22.30 -0.14
C LYS A 16 5.28 20.98 -0.91
N MET A 17 6.44 20.34 -0.89
CA MET A 17 6.61 19.01 -1.49
C MET A 17 5.76 17.96 -0.79
N ASN A 18 5.68 18.00 0.55
CA ASN A 18 4.86 17.09 1.34
C ASN A 18 3.35 17.32 1.08
N GLU A 19 2.91 18.58 1.04
CA GLU A 19 1.52 18.92 0.67
C GLU A 19 1.18 18.40 -0.74
N ALA A 20 2.04 18.67 -1.72
CA ALA A 20 1.84 18.20 -3.10
C ALA A 20 1.83 16.67 -3.21
N ARG A 21 2.66 15.98 -2.41
CA ARG A 21 2.70 14.51 -2.37
C ARG A 21 1.41 13.91 -1.82
N ASN A 22 0.75 14.57 -0.90
CA ASN A 22 -0.51 14.08 -0.31
C ASN A 22 -1.74 14.44 -1.14
N PHE A 23 -1.64 15.41 -2.04
CA PHE A 23 -2.74 15.91 -2.86
C PHE A 23 -3.35 14.76 -3.66
N THR A 24 -3.62 14.00 -4.07
CA THR A 24 -4.29 12.89 -4.80
C THR A 24 -4.11 11.51 -4.18
N LYS A 25 -3.52 11.43 -2.99
CA LYS A 25 -3.17 10.15 -2.38
C LYS A 25 -4.41 9.30 -2.06
N ALA A 26 -5.50 9.93 -1.63
CA ALA A 26 -6.77 9.24 -1.40
C ALA A 26 -7.31 8.61 -2.70
N MET A 27 -7.24 9.31 -3.82
CA MET A 27 -7.61 8.77 -5.13
C MET A 27 -6.71 7.58 -5.53
N GLY A 28 -5.42 7.69 -5.25
CA GLY A 28 -4.47 6.59 -5.48
C GLY A 28 -4.81 5.35 -4.65
N THR A 29 -5.20 5.54 -3.39
CA THR A 29 -5.65 4.43 -2.52
C THR A 29 -6.94 3.81 -3.03
N ALA A 30 -7.94 4.60 -3.39
CA ALA A 30 -9.19 4.11 -4.00
C ALA A 30 -8.90 3.30 -5.29
N GLN A 31 -7.97 3.76 -6.12
CA GLN A 31 -7.54 3.03 -7.32
C GLN A 31 -6.90 1.67 -6.97
N GLN A 32 -6.10 1.59 -5.91
CA GLN A 32 -5.53 0.32 -5.46
C GLN A 32 -6.60 -0.63 -4.93
N LEU A 33 -7.61 -0.11 -4.23
CA LEU A 33 -8.77 -0.89 -3.78
C LEU A 33 -9.61 -1.40 -4.97
N PHE A 34 -9.80 -0.57 -6.00
CA PHE A 34 -10.42 -0.98 -7.25
C PHE A 34 -9.71 -2.18 -7.88
N TYR A 35 -8.39 -2.12 -8.05
CA TYR A 35 -7.60 -3.23 -8.60
C TYR A 35 -7.65 -4.47 -7.72
N SER A 36 -7.63 -4.30 -6.40
CA SER A 36 -7.73 -5.41 -5.46
C SER A 36 -9.08 -6.12 -5.57
N ASN A 37 -10.16 -5.36 -5.69
CA ASN A 37 -11.51 -5.92 -5.82
C ASN A 37 -11.72 -6.59 -7.18
N ILE A 38 -11.18 -6.06 -8.28
CA ILE A 38 -11.17 -6.76 -9.56
C ILE A 38 -10.46 -8.11 -9.42
N SER A 39 -9.25 -8.10 -8.84
CA SER A 39 -8.46 -9.31 -8.68
C SER A 39 -9.15 -10.37 -7.83
N LEU A 40 -9.83 -9.99 -6.76
CA LEU A 40 -10.59 -10.91 -5.91
C LEU A 40 -11.86 -11.40 -6.60
N SER A 41 -12.67 -10.48 -7.15
CA SER A 41 -13.98 -10.79 -7.69
C SER A 41 -13.91 -11.68 -8.92
N PHE A 42 -12.92 -11.50 -9.79
CA PHE A 42 -12.76 -12.30 -11.01
C PHE A 42 -12.48 -13.78 -10.74
N TYR A 43 -11.99 -14.11 -9.54
CA TYR A 43 -11.67 -15.49 -9.14
C TYR A 43 -12.52 -16.00 -7.97
N SER A 44 -13.55 -15.25 -7.57
CA SER A 44 -14.44 -15.66 -6.47
C SER A 44 -15.53 -16.63 -6.87
N GLU A 45 -15.85 -16.70 -8.17
CA GLU A 45 -16.90 -17.54 -8.71
C GLU A 45 -16.47 -18.25 -10.01
N SER A 46 -17.31 -19.17 -10.50
CA SER A 46 -17.10 -19.84 -11.78
C SER A 46 -17.16 -18.84 -12.95
N PRO A 47 -16.25 -18.92 -13.93
CA PRO A 47 -16.21 -18.00 -15.07
C PRO A 47 -17.53 -17.91 -15.85
N GLU A 48 -18.32 -18.99 -15.88
CA GLU A 48 -19.62 -19.01 -16.57
C GLU A 48 -20.69 -18.14 -15.90
N LYS A 49 -20.48 -17.78 -14.62
CA LYS A 49 -21.41 -16.97 -13.84
C LYS A 49 -21.05 -15.49 -13.79
N ILE A 50 -19.86 -15.13 -14.26
CA ILE A 50 -19.32 -13.77 -14.15
C ILE A 50 -19.48 -13.04 -15.48
N ASN A 51 -20.16 -11.89 -15.45
CA ASN A 51 -20.06 -10.90 -16.53
C ASN A 51 -18.95 -9.90 -16.16
N LEU A 52 -17.78 -10.08 -16.76
CA LEU A 52 -16.58 -9.27 -16.44
C LEU A 52 -16.80 -7.77 -16.69
N VAL A 53 -17.57 -7.41 -17.73
CA VAL A 53 -17.82 -6.00 -18.06
C VAL A 53 -18.74 -5.36 -17.04
N GLU A 54 -19.84 -6.01 -16.68
CA GLU A 54 -20.77 -5.46 -15.67
C GLU A 54 -20.10 -5.37 -14.29
N MET A 55 -19.37 -6.39 -13.89
CA MET A 55 -18.58 -6.36 -12.64
C MET A 55 -17.56 -5.21 -12.63
N LEU A 56 -16.86 -4.97 -13.75
CA LEU A 56 -15.92 -3.87 -13.89
C LEU A 56 -16.63 -2.51 -13.75
N LYS A 57 -17.81 -2.34 -14.36
CA LYS A 57 -18.62 -1.13 -14.25
C LYS A 57 -19.05 -0.85 -12.82
N ASP A 58 -19.52 -1.88 -12.13
CA ASP A 58 -19.98 -1.76 -10.74
C ASP A 58 -18.83 -1.37 -9.81
N LEU A 59 -17.70 -2.06 -9.92
CA LEU A 59 -16.50 -1.73 -9.14
C LEU A 59 -15.96 -0.32 -9.47
N GLN A 60 -15.96 0.07 -10.75
CA GLN A 60 -15.52 1.41 -11.11
C GLN A 60 -16.43 2.49 -10.55
N LYS A 61 -17.74 2.28 -10.53
CA LYS A 61 -18.70 3.19 -9.92
C LYS A 61 -18.48 3.37 -8.41
N GLU A 62 -18.05 2.31 -7.74
CA GLU A 62 -17.80 2.31 -6.29
C GLU A 62 -16.48 3.00 -5.93
N TYR A 63 -15.40 2.70 -6.66
CA TYR A 63 -14.03 3.09 -6.28
C TYR A 63 -13.45 4.26 -7.08
N SER A 64 -14.08 4.68 -8.18
CA SER A 64 -13.53 5.72 -9.05
C SER A 64 -14.47 6.92 -9.16
N PRO A 65 -13.95 8.15 -9.10
CA PRO A 65 -14.75 9.35 -9.40
C PRO A 65 -15.03 9.48 -10.91
N TYR A 66 -14.38 8.67 -11.75
CA TYR A 66 -14.54 8.71 -13.19
C TYR A 66 -15.48 7.62 -13.67
N PRO A 67 -16.45 7.94 -14.56
CA PRO A 67 -17.36 6.95 -15.10
C PRO A 67 -16.63 5.93 -15.97
N TYR A 68 -17.22 4.73 -16.07
CA TYR A 68 -16.77 3.75 -17.03
C TYR A 68 -16.97 4.24 -18.47
N VAL A 69 -16.02 3.99 -19.33
CA VAL A 69 -16.10 4.31 -20.76
C VAL A 69 -16.42 3.04 -21.53
N ASP A 70 -17.60 2.99 -22.18
CA ASP A 70 -18.04 1.84 -22.92
C ASP A 70 -17.03 1.47 -24.03
N GLY A 71 -16.85 0.18 -24.22
CA GLY A 71 -15.88 -0.37 -25.19
C GLY A 71 -14.44 -0.42 -24.67
N THR A 72 -14.21 -0.09 -23.39
CA THR A 72 -12.92 -0.32 -22.73
C THR A 72 -12.93 -1.61 -21.92
N TYR A 73 -11.79 -2.31 -21.89
CA TYR A 73 -11.65 -3.61 -21.25
C TYR A 73 -10.36 -3.63 -20.44
N PHE A 74 -10.36 -2.91 -19.29
CA PHE A 74 -9.19 -2.74 -18.44
C PHE A 74 -8.52 -4.07 -18.09
N TYR A 75 -9.31 -5.11 -17.79
CA TYR A 75 -8.79 -6.42 -17.40
C TYR A 75 -7.92 -7.10 -18.47
N ASN A 76 -8.04 -6.72 -19.76
CA ASN A 76 -7.18 -7.25 -20.82
C ASN A 76 -5.72 -6.78 -20.71
N ASN A 77 -5.49 -5.65 -20.02
CA ASN A 77 -4.16 -5.10 -19.77
C ASN A 77 -3.70 -5.28 -18.32
N PHE A 78 -4.53 -5.92 -17.49
CA PHE A 78 -4.19 -6.13 -16.09
C PHE A 78 -3.38 -7.43 -15.90
N GLY A 79 -2.09 -7.36 -16.21
CA GLY A 79 -1.19 -8.52 -16.24
C GLY A 79 -1.12 -9.33 -14.94
N HIS A 80 -1.40 -8.71 -13.78
CA HIS A 80 -1.46 -9.40 -12.49
C HIS A 80 -2.51 -10.53 -12.46
N LEU A 81 -3.57 -10.44 -13.25
CA LEU A 81 -4.58 -11.51 -13.33
C LEU A 81 -4.00 -12.84 -13.83
N ASN A 82 -2.96 -12.82 -14.65
CA ASN A 82 -2.38 -14.02 -15.20
C ASN A 82 -1.42 -14.79 -14.26
N GLY A 83 -0.70 -14.09 -13.40
CA GLY A 83 0.33 -14.70 -12.55
C GLY A 83 0.09 -14.56 -11.04
N TYR A 84 -0.80 -13.66 -10.66
CA TYR A 84 -1.08 -13.30 -9.28
C TYR A 84 -2.59 -13.24 -9.01
N SER A 85 -3.30 -14.27 -9.46
CA SER A 85 -4.76 -14.40 -9.31
C SER A 85 -5.17 -14.21 -7.84
N SER A 86 -6.16 -13.35 -7.60
CA SER A 86 -6.71 -13.02 -6.28
C SER A 86 -5.73 -12.38 -5.29
N ASN A 87 -4.51 -12.01 -5.69
CA ASN A 87 -3.45 -11.58 -4.77
C ASN A 87 -3.16 -10.07 -4.81
N TYR A 88 -3.85 -9.29 -5.63
CA TYR A 88 -3.49 -7.86 -5.77
C TYR A 88 -3.65 -7.06 -4.46
N TYR A 89 -4.57 -7.43 -3.57
CA TYR A 89 -4.78 -6.79 -2.27
C TYR A 89 -3.52 -6.75 -1.41
N ILE A 90 -2.54 -7.61 -1.69
CA ILE A 90 -1.30 -7.72 -0.91
C ILE A 90 -0.48 -6.41 -0.90
N TYR A 91 -0.62 -5.56 -1.92
CA TYR A 91 0.05 -4.26 -1.93
C TYR A 91 -0.42 -3.35 -0.79
N GLN A 92 -1.73 -3.27 -0.56
CA GLN A 92 -2.28 -2.49 0.55
C GLN A 92 -2.06 -3.18 1.90
N TRP A 93 -2.17 -4.51 1.92
CA TRP A 93 -1.86 -5.31 3.11
C TRP A 93 -0.40 -5.14 3.55
N SER A 94 0.54 -5.23 2.64
CA SER A 94 1.96 -5.00 2.93
C SER A 94 2.25 -3.57 3.36
N LEU A 95 1.53 -2.58 2.82
CA LEU A 95 1.64 -1.19 3.25
C LEU A 95 1.14 -1.02 4.69
N ALA A 96 0.04 -1.67 5.07
CA ALA A 96 -0.46 -1.65 6.43
C ALA A 96 0.57 -2.23 7.42
N ILE A 97 1.20 -3.35 7.08
CA ILE A 97 2.28 -3.94 7.87
C ILE A 97 3.49 -3.00 7.93
N ALA A 98 3.91 -2.45 6.80
CA ALA A 98 5.06 -1.56 6.74
C ALA A 98 4.87 -0.28 7.57
N THR A 99 3.66 0.28 7.61
CA THR A 99 3.35 1.45 8.44
C THR A 99 3.40 1.12 9.94
N ASP A 100 2.95 -0.06 10.32
CA ASP A 100 3.02 -0.51 11.71
C ASP A 100 4.48 -0.79 12.15
N LEU A 101 5.27 -1.45 11.32
CA LEU A 101 6.71 -1.62 11.56
C LEU A 101 7.44 -0.26 11.66
N PHE A 102 7.05 0.71 10.84
CA PHE A 102 7.65 2.04 10.83
C PHE A 102 7.28 2.87 12.07
N SER A 103 6.15 2.57 12.73
CA SER A 103 5.76 3.26 13.97
C SER A 103 6.86 3.17 15.02
N ARG A 104 7.50 2.02 15.16
CA ARG A 104 8.61 1.84 16.08
C ARG A 104 9.79 2.76 15.80
N PHE A 105 10.11 3.02 14.52
CA PHE A 105 11.14 4.01 14.15
C PHE A 105 10.73 5.45 14.46
N LYS A 106 9.43 5.77 14.35
CA LYS A 106 8.91 7.08 14.74
C LYS A 106 9.07 7.30 16.25
N ASP A 107 8.74 6.28 17.04
CA ASP A 107 8.73 6.35 18.50
C ASP A 107 10.15 6.34 19.10
N GLU A 108 11.04 5.49 18.57
CA GLU A 108 12.39 5.30 19.11
C GLU A 108 13.47 6.12 18.38
N GLY A 109 13.13 6.80 17.28
CA GLY A 109 14.00 7.65 16.47
C GLY A 109 14.41 7.04 15.13
N LEU A 110 14.23 7.84 14.06
CA LEU A 110 14.50 7.41 12.68
C LEU A 110 15.96 6.99 12.42
N ASN A 111 16.89 7.54 13.19
CA ASN A 111 18.33 7.26 13.11
C ASN A 111 18.83 6.33 14.23
N ASN A 112 17.91 5.68 14.94
CA ASN A 112 18.28 4.75 16.02
C ASN A 112 18.90 3.48 15.43
N VAL A 113 20.22 3.37 15.60
CA VAL A 113 21.00 2.25 15.04
C VAL A 113 20.59 0.91 15.65
N ALA A 114 20.18 0.87 16.92
CA ALA A 114 19.75 -0.36 17.58
C ALA A 114 18.45 -0.88 16.95
N VAL A 115 17.46 -0.03 16.74
CA VAL A 115 16.20 -0.39 16.04
C VAL A 115 16.46 -0.84 14.62
N ALA A 116 17.35 -0.15 13.89
CA ALA A 116 17.71 -0.53 12.52
C ALA A 116 18.39 -1.92 12.47
N HIS A 117 19.24 -2.24 13.43
CA HIS A 117 19.85 -3.57 13.54
C HIS A 117 18.81 -4.65 13.92
N GLU A 118 17.87 -4.36 14.81
CA GLU A 118 16.77 -5.30 15.11
C GLU A 118 15.88 -5.53 13.90
N TYR A 119 15.50 -4.46 13.18
CA TYR A 119 14.72 -4.58 11.94
C TYR A 119 15.45 -5.46 10.91
N ARG A 120 16.73 -5.22 10.69
CA ARG A 120 17.53 -6.05 9.81
C ARG A 120 17.48 -7.52 10.21
N ARG A 121 17.72 -7.84 11.48
CA ARG A 121 17.81 -9.23 11.95
C ARG A 121 16.48 -9.93 12.05
N LYS A 122 15.46 -9.23 12.56
CA LYS A 122 14.15 -9.83 12.85
C LYS A 122 13.21 -9.83 11.65
N ILE A 123 13.38 -8.91 10.71
CA ILE A 123 12.52 -8.76 9.52
C ILE A 123 13.26 -9.19 8.25
N LEU A 124 14.35 -8.51 7.90
CA LEU A 124 14.99 -8.70 6.61
C LEU A 124 15.78 -10.02 6.50
N GLU A 125 16.50 -10.41 7.53
CA GLU A 125 17.30 -11.65 7.52
C GLU A 125 16.40 -12.89 7.66
N VAL A 126 15.26 -12.77 8.32
CA VAL A 126 14.28 -13.87 8.48
C VAL A 126 13.56 -14.17 7.17
N ALA A 127 13.19 -13.12 6.41
CA ALA A 127 12.44 -13.22 5.15
C ALA A 127 11.26 -14.22 5.23
N GLY A 128 11.24 -15.26 4.40
CA GLY A 128 10.19 -16.30 4.36
C GLY A 128 10.52 -17.57 5.18
N SER A 129 11.46 -17.52 6.13
CA SER A 129 11.87 -18.71 6.90
C SER A 129 10.90 -19.10 7.99
N LYS A 130 9.99 -18.21 8.40
CA LYS A 130 8.90 -18.45 9.34
C LYS A 130 7.67 -17.60 9.02
N PRO A 131 6.49 -17.86 9.64
CA PRO A 131 5.28 -17.08 9.45
C PRO A 131 5.47 -15.59 9.71
N ALA A 132 4.81 -14.74 8.89
CA ALA A 132 5.01 -13.30 8.94
C ALA A 132 4.55 -12.66 10.26
N ASP A 133 3.45 -13.13 10.83
CA ASP A 133 2.92 -12.69 12.11
C ASP A 133 3.93 -12.86 13.25
N GLU A 134 4.65 -13.98 13.27
CA GLU A 134 5.66 -14.26 14.30
C GLU A 134 6.82 -13.26 14.29
N PHE A 135 7.46 -13.02 13.13
CA PHE A 135 8.59 -12.12 13.08
C PHE A 135 8.19 -10.63 13.18
N ILE A 136 6.98 -10.29 12.78
CA ILE A 136 6.42 -8.95 12.98
C ILE A 136 6.21 -8.70 14.48
N GLU A 137 5.58 -9.65 15.19
CA GLU A 137 5.38 -9.56 16.63
C GLU A 137 6.70 -9.51 17.40
N GLU A 138 7.69 -10.32 17.00
CA GLU A 138 9.03 -10.28 17.60
C GLU A 138 9.73 -8.91 17.44
N PHE A 139 9.52 -8.24 16.31
CA PHE A 139 10.11 -6.91 16.09
C PHE A 139 9.35 -5.82 16.83
N LEU A 140 8.00 -5.85 16.78
CA LEU A 140 7.16 -4.83 17.41
C LEU A 140 7.06 -4.98 18.93
N GLY A 141 7.31 -6.19 19.47
CA GLY A 141 7.02 -6.54 20.87
C GLY A 141 5.52 -6.62 21.19
N ARG A 142 4.67 -6.65 20.17
CA ARG A 142 3.20 -6.77 20.23
C ARG A 142 2.67 -7.34 18.91
N PRO A 143 1.44 -7.88 18.89
CA PRO A 143 0.79 -8.24 17.64
C PRO A 143 0.67 -7.04 16.66
N PHE A 144 0.54 -7.35 15.37
CA PHE A 144 0.25 -6.36 14.32
C PHE A 144 -1.00 -5.54 14.66
N SER A 145 -0.95 -4.23 14.37
CA SER A 145 -2.10 -3.34 14.45
C SER A 145 -2.27 -2.55 13.16
N ILE A 146 -3.53 -2.37 12.73
CA ILE A 146 -3.87 -1.56 11.56
C ILE A 146 -3.90 -0.05 11.85
N GLU A 147 -3.77 0.36 13.11
CA GLU A 147 -3.94 1.76 13.55
C GLU A 147 -3.00 2.73 12.81
N ALA A 148 -1.74 2.36 12.63
CA ALA A 148 -0.78 3.19 11.91
C ALA A 148 -1.15 3.40 10.42
N TYR A 149 -1.81 2.41 9.80
CA TYR A 149 -2.32 2.53 8.45
C TYR A 149 -3.59 3.41 8.40
N ILE A 150 -4.49 3.28 9.37
CA ILE A 150 -5.67 4.16 9.50
C ILE A 150 -5.23 5.61 9.69
N GLU A 151 -4.24 5.86 10.54
CA GLU A 151 -3.65 7.19 10.72
C GLU A 151 -3.08 7.73 9.40
N LEU A 152 -2.34 6.90 8.66
CA LEU A 152 -1.80 7.26 7.35
C LEU A 152 -2.91 7.71 6.38
N LEU A 153 -4.04 7.01 6.34
CA LEU A 153 -5.17 7.34 5.47
C LEU A 153 -5.95 8.58 5.96
N SER A 154 -6.03 8.79 7.26
CA SER A 154 -6.77 9.92 7.85
C SER A 154 -6.06 11.27 7.65
N ASN A 155 -4.77 11.25 7.36
CA ASN A 155 -3.94 12.43 7.10
C ASN A 155 -3.74 12.73 5.60
N LEU A 156 -4.66 12.22 4.75
CA LEU A 156 -4.63 12.41 3.29
C LEU A 156 -5.41 13.64 2.82
#